data_4ef98cb26277ad70f1940b4e2d678a5b
#
_entry.id   4ef98cb26277ad70f1940b4e2d678a5b
#
_cell.length_a   1.000
_cell.length_b   1.000
_cell.length_c   1.000
_cell.angle_alpha   90.00
_cell.angle_beta   90.00
_cell.angle_gamma   90.00
#
_symmetry.space_group_name_H-M   'P 1'
#
loop_
_entity.id
_entity.type
_entity.pdbx_description
1 polymer ?
#
loop_
_entity_poly.entity_id
_entity_poly.type
_entity_poly.pdbx_seq_one_letter_code
_entity_poly.pdbx_strand_id
1 'polypeptide(L)'
;VSPVRGTARALLCAALPVLLAACQRDATQPIVNVYSWPGYVAADTLANFEARYGIKVNYSLLDTNQVLETRLLAGHSDYDVVVPGAAYVERLAKAGALRRLDKSQLPNLRNLDPAIMAAVQREDPGNAYGVPYLWGTNGFAWNREMILARMPDAPVDSWAMLFDPDVVARFADCGVVFYDTPIAVVPHVLAWLGRDPNSEDLADLALAEQALRAVRPFLRYLSNVRQFADLASGGVCLAFSDNGNAIQARARARQAGTPYTIVYSVPREGAQLWFDMMAVPADAPHPGNALRFINYMLEPQVAASITRATGFATANVPGRALLPQALRDDLDVFPPPDVMAHLFPDPMKHDAYLRERLRMWTRFMTGY
;
A
#
# COMPACT_ATOMS: atom_id res chain seq x y z
N VAL A 1 71.55 46.85 56.61
CA VAL A 1 71.61 45.62 57.40
C VAL A 1 70.64 44.59 56.79
N SER A 2 71.24 43.68 56.15
CA SER A 2 70.97 42.25 55.89
C SER A 2 69.58 41.71 55.60
N PRO A 3 69.53 40.56 54.93
CA PRO A 3 68.52 40.20 53.92
C PRO A 3 67.70 39.01 54.38
N VAL A 4 66.62 38.69 53.72
CA VAL A 4 66.06 37.37 53.77
C VAL A 4 65.65 36.92 52.35
N ARG A 5 66.32 35.87 51.92
CA ARG A 5 65.96 35.00 50.84
C ARG A 5 64.87 34.04 51.31
N GLY A 6 63.96 33.63 50.45
CA GLY A 6 63.06 32.55 50.74
C GLY A 6 62.05 32.22 49.65
N THR A 7 62.50 31.35 48.75
CA THR A 7 61.74 30.20 48.16
C THR A 7 60.34 30.45 47.66
N ALA A 8 60.26 30.60 46.37
CA ALA A 8 59.04 30.33 45.57
C ALA A 8 59.35 29.33 44.45
N ARG A 9 59.23 28.04 44.73
CA ARG A 9 59.23 26.95 43.72
C ARG A 9 58.49 25.80 44.32
N ALA A 10 57.29 25.56 43.80
CA ALA A 10 56.60 24.30 43.73
C ALA A 10 55.08 24.50 43.78
N LEU A 11 54.46 24.87 42.68
CA LEU A 11 53.01 24.73 42.46
C LEU A 11 52.71 24.97 40.98
N LEU A 12 53.24 24.07 40.11
CA LEU A 12 52.92 24.10 38.68
C LEU A 12 53.00 22.70 38.08
N CYS A 13 52.24 21.76 38.59
CA CYS A 13 52.10 20.41 37.99
C CYS A 13 50.82 19.70 38.48
N ALA A 14 49.65 20.29 38.33
CA ALA A 14 48.38 19.55 38.61
C ALA A 14 47.15 20.10 37.89
N ALA A 15 47.29 20.50 36.61
CA ALA A 15 46.12 20.97 35.84
C ALA A 15 46.14 20.52 34.38
N LEU A 16 46.39 19.22 34.13
CA LEU A 16 46.37 18.71 32.75
C LEU A 16 45.88 17.24 32.60
N PRO A 17 44.78 16.84 33.22
CA PRO A 17 44.00 15.75 32.60
C PRO A 17 42.48 15.98 32.57
N VAL A 18 41.96 17.20 32.39
CA VAL A 18 40.49 17.42 32.34
C VAL A 18 40.02 17.84 30.95
N LEU A 19 40.88 17.96 29.94
CA LEU A 19 40.50 18.42 28.61
C LEU A 19 40.38 17.34 27.54
N LEU A 20 40.40 16.03 27.93
CA LEU A 20 40.23 14.92 26.99
C LEU A 20 38.84 14.25 27.00
N ALA A 21 37.87 14.76 27.74
CA ALA A 21 36.53 14.22 27.84
C ALA A 21 35.46 14.99 27.04
N ALA A 22 35.83 15.98 26.23
CA ALA A 22 34.89 16.87 25.53
C ALA A 22 34.82 16.64 24.01
N CYS A 23 35.13 15.44 23.52
CA CYS A 23 34.79 14.99 22.16
C CYS A 23 33.92 13.76 22.19
N GLN A 24 32.87 13.73 23.02
CA GLN A 24 31.72 12.97 22.65
C GLN A 24 31.07 13.71 21.46
N ARG A 25 31.39 13.29 20.23
CA ARG A 25 30.49 13.53 19.10
C ARG A 25 29.13 13.14 19.58
N ASP A 26 28.17 14.06 19.62
CA ASP A 26 26.76 13.75 19.66
C ASP A 26 26.56 12.76 18.51
N ALA A 27 26.53 11.48 18.84
CA ALA A 27 26.19 10.46 17.87
C ALA A 27 24.73 10.75 17.50
N THR A 28 24.54 11.43 16.36
CA THR A 28 23.21 11.68 15.83
C THR A 28 22.47 10.35 15.83
N GLN A 29 21.32 10.29 16.51
CA GLN A 29 20.54 9.07 16.62
C GLN A 29 20.36 8.46 15.22
N PRO A 30 20.66 7.16 15.03
CA PRO A 30 20.45 6.53 13.75
C PRO A 30 18.99 6.67 13.32
N ILE A 31 18.77 6.94 12.04
CA ILE A 31 17.43 7.14 11.49
C ILE A 31 17.16 6.20 10.30
N VAL A 32 15.89 5.96 10.01
CA VAL A 32 15.40 5.37 8.75
C VAL A 32 14.20 6.17 8.27
N ASN A 33 14.27 6.64 7.03
CA ASN A 33 13.21 7.42 6.38
C ASN A 33 12.35 6.48 5.53
N VAL A 34 11.10 6.30 5.91
CA VAL A 34 10.14 5.38 5.26
C VAL A 34 9.07 6.19 4.54
N TYR A 35 8.80 5.86 3.28
CA TYR A 35 7.73 6.45 2.48
C TYR A 35 6.75 5.35 2.06
N SER A 36 5.59 5.33 2.69
CA SER A 36 4.62 4.23 2.58
C SER A 36 3.18 4.72 2.58
N TRP A 37 2.28 3.85 2.23
CA TRP A 37 0.85 4.14 2.16
C TRP A 37 0.24 4.45 3.53
N PRO A 38 -0.82 5.28 3.59
CA PRO A 38 -1.59 5.47 4.82
C PRO A 38 -2.16 4.14 5.33
N GLY A 39 -2.10 3.93 6.65
CA GLY A 39 -2.73 2.76 7.27
C GLY A 39 -2.02 1.42 7.01
N TYR A 40 -0.75 1.43 6.64
CA TYR A 40 0.03 0.22 6.29
C TYR A 40 0.86 -0.36 7.44
N VAL A 41 0.74 0.18 8.63
CA VAL A 41 1.42 -0.32 9.84
C VAL A 41 0.43 -0.42 11.01
N ALA A 42 0.69 -1.32 11.95
CA ALA A 42 -0.01 -1.34 13.23
C ALA A 42 0.50 -0.19 14.13
N ALA A 43 -0.31 0.24 15.08
CA ALA A 43 -0.03 1.43 15.90
C ALA A 43 1.30 1.37 16.66
N ASP A 44 1.74 0.18 17.04
CA ASP A 44 2.95 -0.06 17.82
C ASP A 44 4.16 -0.49 16.96
N THR A 45 3.99 -0.72 15.66
CA THR A 45 5.03 -1.27 14.78
C THR A 45 6.30 -0.43 14.79
N LEU A 46 6.16 0.89 14.59
CA LEU A 46 7.31 1.79 14.48
C LEU A 46 8.00 1.97 15.85
N ALA A 47 7.22 2.15 16.92
CA ALA A 47 7.75 2.29 18.26
C ALA A 47 8.51 1.03 18.73
N ASN A 48 8.01 -0.16 18.40
CA ASN A 48 8.68 -1.43 18.70
C ASN A 48 10.00 -1.58 17.95
N PHE A 49 10.06 -1.13 16.68
CA PHE A 49 11.31 -1.09 15.93
C PHE A 49 12.32 -0.13 16.56
N GLU A 50 11.90 1.09 16.88
CA GLU A 50 12.75 2.11 17.52
C GLU A 50 13.30 1.60 18.87
N ALA A 51 12.44 1.05 19.71
CA ALA A 51 12.85 0.52 21.02
C ALA A 51 13.86 -0.62 20.89
N ARG A 52 13.70 -1.49 19.87
CA ARG A 52 14.55 -2.67 19.71
C ARG A 52 15.90 -2.36 19.10
N TYR A 53 15.94 -1.45 18.12
CA TYR A 53 17.16 -1.20 17.32
C TYR A 53 17.83 0.14 17.63
N GLY A 54 17.21 1.03 18.41
CA GLY A 54 17.72 2.37 18.67
C GLY A 54 17.73 3.28 17.42
N ILE A 55 16.98 2.89 16.38
CA ILE A 55 16.89 3.61 15.10
C ILE A 55 15.54 4.31 15.05
N LYS A 56 15.54 5.65 14.95
CA LYS A 56 14.31 6.43 14.82
C LYS A 56 13.71 6.25 13.44
N VAL A 57 12.38 6.12 13.37
CA VAL A 57 11.64 6.01 12.12
C VAL A 57 10.98 7.34 11.77
N ASN A 58 11.36 7.93 10.64
CA ASN A 58 10.63 9.05 10.03
C ASN A 58 9.69 8.47 8.98
N TYR A 59 8.39 8.41 9.30
CA TYR A 59 7.39 7.79 8.43
C TYR A 59 6.60 8.85 7.68
N SER A 60 6.74 8.87 6.36
CA SER A 60 6.04 9.78 5.45
C SER A 60 4.96 9.03 4.67
N LEU A 61 3.84 9.70 4.39
CA LEU A 61 2.72 9.09 3.69
C LEU A 61 2.83 9.26 2.19
N LEU A 62 2.72 8.14 1.48
CA LEU A 62 2.66 8.04 0.03
C LEU A 62 1.23 8.34 -0.44
N ASP A 63 1.11 9.19 -1.45
CA ASP A 63 -0.17 9.54 -2.05
C ASP A 63 -0.48 8.68 -3.29
N THR A 64 0.46 8.64 -4.24
CA THR A 64 0.34 7.82 -5.46
C THR A 64 1.68 7.26 -5.89
N ASN A 65 1.66 6.12 -6.60
CA ASN A 65 2.88 5.55 -7.21
C ASN A 65 3.55 6.52 -8.20
N GLN A 66 2.78 7.36 -8.90
CA GLN A 66 3.30 8.36 -9.84
C GLN A 66 4.12 9.45 -9.12
N VAL A 67 3.64 9.90 -7.96
CA VAL A 67 4.38 10.86 -7.10
C VAL A 67 5.66 10.22 -6.59
N LEU A 68 5.61 8.98 -6.13
CA LEU A 68 6.78 8.22 -5.71
C LEU A 68 7.81 8.11 -6.85
N GLU A 69 7.37 7.67 -8.03
CA GLU A 69 8.21 7.53 -9.21
C GLU A 69 8.90 8.85 -9.55
N THR A 70 8.13 9.94 -9.63
CA THR A 70 8.66 11.27 -9.94
C THR A 70 9.76 11.69 -8.96
N ARG A 71 9.56 11.44 -7.66
CA ARG A 71 10.55 11.76 -6.63
C ARG A 71 11.84 10.94 -6.78
N LEU A 72 11.72 9.63 -7.01
CA LEU A 72 12.87 8.75 -7.13
C LEU A 72 13.67 9.03 -8.41
N LEU A 73 12.98 9.33 -9.53
CA LEU A 73 13.63 9.68 -10.80
C LEU A 73 14.29 11.06 -10.77
N ALA A 74 13.81 11.99 -9.94
CA ALA A 74 14.46 13.28 -9.74
C ALA A 74 15.78 13.17 -8.94
N GLY A 75 15.97 12.07 -8.20
CA GLY A 75 17.09 11.86 -7.28
C GLY A 75 16.99 12.70 -6.00
N HIS A 76 17.89 12.44 -5.05
CA HIS A 76 17.88 13.08 -3.72
C HIS A 76 16.54 12.96 -3.01
N SER A 77 16.01 11.73 -3.02
CA SER A 77 14.69 11.43 -2.45
C SER A 77 14.66 11.53 -0.92
N ASP A 78 15.83 11.40 -0.28
CA ASP A 78 16.02 11.34 1.19
C ASP A 78 15.30 10.16 1.86
N TYR A 79 14.74 9.23 1.10
CA TYR A 79 14.09 8.03 1.63
C TYR A 79 15.06 6.84 1.66
N ASP A 80 14.89 5.99 2.69
CA ASP A 80 15.64 4.75 2.86
C ASP A 80 14.79 3.53 2.44
N VAL A 81 13.50 3.55 2.74
CA VAL A 81 12.53 2.52 2.36
C VAL A 81 11.34 3.17 1.69
N VAL A 82 10.97 2.63 0.54
CA VAL A 82 9.76 3.02 -0.20
C VAL A 82 8.87 1.80 -0.44
N VAL A 83 7.56 2.04 -0.61
CA VAL A 83 6.58 0.95 -0.80
C VAL A 83 5.79 1.14 -2.09
N PRO A 84 6.42 0.94 -3.27
CA PRO A 84 5.73 0.97 -4.56
C PRO A 84 4.92 -0.30 -4.81
N GLY A 85 3.93 -0.21 -5.68
CA GLY A 85 3.32 -1.39 -6.31
C GLY A 85 4.33 -2.15 -7.18
N ALA A 86 4.14 -3.47 -7.35
CA ALA A 86 5.10 -4.34 -8.04
C ALA A 86 5.46 -3.87 -9.46
N ALA A 87 4.49 -3.42 -10.26
CA ALA A 87 4.74 -2.89 -11.60
C ALA A 87 5.68 -1.68 -11.60
N TYR A 88 5.63 -0.85 -10.56
CA TYR A 88 6.54 0.30 -10.41
C TYR A 88 7.94 -0.12 -9.97
N VAL A 89 8.09 -1.25 -9.27
CA VAL A 89 9.43 -1.82 -8.98
C VAL A 89 10.18 -2.11 -10.26
N GLU A 90 9.52 -2.75 -11.25
CA GLU A 90 10.11 -3.01 -12.57
C GLU A 90 10.64 -1.74 -13.23
N ARG A 91 9.79 -0.71 -13.30
CA ARG A 91 10.09 0.55 -13.98
C ARG A 91 11.21 1.31 -13.27
N LEU A 92 11.14 1.42 -11.95
CA LEU A 92 12.16 2.08 -11.14
C LEU A 92 13.50 1.35 -11.17
N ALA A 93 13.49 0.01 -11.19
CA ALA A 93 14.70 -0.80 -11.31
C ALA A 93 15.37 -0.62 -12.67
N LYS A 94 14.59 -0.63 -13.78
CA LYS A 94 15.09 -0.34 -15.13
C LYS A 94 15.67 1.06 -15.27
N ALA A 95 15.10 2.04 -14.56
CA ALA A 95 15.61 3.41 -14.52
C ALA A 95 16.84 3.60 -13.60
N GLY A 96 17.27 2.56 -12.88
CA GLY A 96 18.38 2.64 -11.92
C GLY A 96 18.03 3.41 -10.63
N ALA A 97 16.76 3.63 -10.36
CA ALA A 97 16.27 4.38 -9.19
C ALA A 97 16.15 3.51 -7.91
N LEU A 98 16.31 2.19 -8.03
CA LEU A 98 16.33 1.26 -6.91
C LEU A 98 17.68 0.57 -6.75
N ARG A 99 18.02 0.25 -5.51
CA ARG A 99 19.19 -0.54 -5.13
C ARG A 99 18.84 -2.02 -5.18
N ARG A 100 19.75 -2.84 -5.72
CA ARG A 100 19.66 -4.30 -5.55
C ARG A 100 19.76 -4.66 -4.07
N LEU A 101 18.87 -5.52 -3.61
CA LEU A 101 18.84 -5.95 -2.21
C LEU A 101 19.96 -6.96 -1.91
N ASP A 102 20.69 -6.72 -0.84
CA ASP A 102 21.59 -7.72 -0.25
C ASP A 102 20.77 -8.72 0.59
N LYS A 103 20.36 -9.82 -0.03
CA LYS A 103 19.53 -10.84 0.60
C LYS A 103 20.19 -11.52 1.80
N SER A 104 21.52 -11.47 1.92
CA SER A 104 22.22 -12.00 3.08
C SER A 104 21.88 -11.26 4.37
N GLN A 105 21.48 -9.99 4.25
CA GLN A 105 21.03 -9.15 5.36
C GLN A 105 19.51 -9.26 5.65
N LEU A 106 18.80 -10.08 4.88
CA LEU A 106 17.35 -10.29 4.97
C LEU A 106 16.99 -11.75 5.31
N PRO A 107 17.46 -12.31 6.43
CA PRO A 107 17.22 -13.72 6.78
C PRO A 107 15.73 -14.08 6.90
N ASN A 108 14.85 -13.10 7.15
CA ASN A 108 13.40 -13.29 7.25
C ASN A 108 12.69 -13.41 5.89
N LEU A 109 13.38 -13.26 4.76
CA LEU A 109 12.83 -13.60 3.43
C LEU A 109 12.33 -15.04 3.35
N ARG A 110 12.93 -15.97 4.12
CA ARG A 110 12.49 -17.37 4.24
C ARG A 110 11.06 -17.55 4.74
N ASN A 111 10.48 -16.52 5.35
CA ASN A 111 9.11 -16.52 5.87
C ASN A 111 8.08 -16.23 4.78
N LEU A 112 8.49 -15.76 3.60
CA LEU A 112 7.59 -15.38 2.52
C LEU A 112 7.09 -16.60 1.76
N ASP A 113 5.84 -16.54 1.31
CA ASP A 113 5.19 -17.57 0.51
C ASP A 113 5.90 -17.74 -0.84
N PRO A 114 6.38 -18.95 -1.16
CA PRO A 114 7.05 -19.20 -2.44
C PRO A 114 6.17 -18.91 -3.66
N ALA A 115 4.84 -19.08 -3.57
CA ALA A 115 3.93 -18.81 -4.67
C ALA A 115 3.84 -17.29 -4.92
N ILE A 116 3.77 -16.47 -3.86
CA ILE A 116 3.80 -15.01 -3.98
C ILE A 116 5.16 -14.54 -4.50
N MET A 117 6.25 -15.11 -3.97
CA MET A 117 7.60 -14.80 -4.45
C MET A 117 7.78 -15.13 -5.94
N ALA A 118 7.15 -16.21 -6.43
CA ALA A 118 7.14 -16.55 -7.85
C ALA A 118 6.24 -15.61 -8.68
N ALA A 119 5.11 -15.20 -8.14
CA ALA A 119 4.19 -14.28 -8.83
C ALA A 119 4.82 -12.93 -9.12
N VAL A 120 5.52 -12.33 -8.14
CA VAL A 120 6.17 -11.01 -8.30
C VAL A 120 7.46 -11.03 -9.12
N GLN A 121 7.99 -12.22 -9.47
CA GLN A 121 9.18 -12.32 -10.35
C GLN A 121 8.93 -11.85 -11.78
N ARG A 122 7.67 -11.69 -12.16
CA ARG A 122 7.33 -11.12 -13.47
C ARG A 122 7.79 -9.66 -13.56
N GLU A 123 7.58 -8.90 -12.50
CA GLU A 123 7.90 -7.49 -12.39
C GLU A 123 9.32 -7.26 -11.82
N ASP A 124 9.81 -8.19 -10.99
CA ASP A 124 11.14 -8.11 -10.38
C ASP A 124 11.89 -9.45 -10.52
N PRO A 125 12.51 -9.72 -11.68
CA PRO A 125 13.22 -10.96 -11.94
C PRO A 125 14.23 -11.32 -10.83
N GLY A 126 14.03 -12.50 -10.24
CA GLY A 126 14.84 -12.99 -9.12
C GLY A 126 14.55 -12.25 -7.80
N ASN A 127 13.49 -11.47 -7.69
CA ASN A 127 13.16 -10.64 -6.52
C ASN A 127 14.39 -9.84 -6.07
N ALA A 128 14.95 -9.09 -7.01
CA ALA A 128 16.26 -8.46 -6.84
C ALA A 128 16.19 -7.08 -6.17
N TYR A 129 15.05 -6.37 -6.29
CA TYR A 129 14.89 -4.99 -5.88
C TYR A 129 13.79 -4.78 -4.85
N GLY A 130 12.77 -5.64 -4.83
CA GLY A 130 11.62 -5.52 -3.94
C GLY A 130 11.39 -6.76 -3.08
N VAL A 131 10.73 -6.54 -1.95
CA VAL A 131 10.28 -7.59 -1.03
C VAL A 131 8.77 -7.48 -0.90
N PRO A 132 7.97 -8.51 -1.23
CA PRO A 132 6.52 -8.49 -1.02
C PRO A 132 6.19 -8.13 0.43
N TYR A 133 5.32 -7.12 0.59
CA TYR A 133 4.92 -6.61 1.89
C TYR A 133 3.48 -6.95 2.19
N LEU A 134 2.56 -6.26 1.54
CA LEU A 134 1.13 -6.51 1.60
C LEU A 134 0.60 -6.78 0.20
N TRP A 135 -0.49 -7.54 0.13
CA TRP A 135 -1.18 -7.81 -1.13
C TRP A 135 -2.67 -7.88 -0.91
N GLY A 136 -3.40 -7.78 -1.99
CA GLY A 136 -4.84 -7.84 -1.95
C GLY A 136 -5.49 -7.88 -3.32
N THR A 137 -6.80 -7.80 -3.31
CA THR A 137 -7.64 -7.77 -4.51
C THR A 137 -8.41 -6.46 -4.58
N ASN A 138 -8.72 -6.03 -5.79
CA ASN A 138 -9.75 -5.04 -6.01
C ASN A 138 -11.11 -5.73 -6.14
N GLY A 139 -12.16 -5.00 -5.83
CA GLY A 139 -13.53 -5.45 -5.87
C GLY A 139 -14.46 -4.29 -5.56
N PHE A 140 -15.57 -4.58 -4.93
CA PHE A 140 -16.43 -3.53 -4.41
C PHE A 140 -16.94 -3.87 -2.99
N ALA A 141 -17.10 -2.84 -2.20
CA ALA A 141 -17.69 -2.92 -0.87
C ALA A 141 -19.11 -2.34 -0.90
N TRP A 142 -20.04 -3.01 -0.23
CA TRP A 142 -21.44 -2.62 -0.26
C TRP A 142 -22.14 -2.85 1.07
N ASN A 143 -23.13 -2.01 1.33
CA ASN A 143 -23.99 -2.09 2.50
C ASN A 143 -25.17 -3.01 2.21
N ARG A 144 -25.19 -4.18 2.86
CA ARG A 144 -26.18 -5.23 2.59
C ARG A 144 -27.61 -4.74 2.73
N GLU A 145 -27.91 -4.07 3.82
CA GLU A 145 -29.27 -3.64 4.15
C GLU A 145 -29.75 -2.59 3.14
N MET A 146 -28.88 -1.64 2.78
CA MET A 146 -29.24 -0.57 1.85
C MET A 146 -29.39 -1.06 0.41
N ILE A 147 -28.54 -1.97 -0.03
CA ILE A 147 -28.58 -2.56 -1.38
C ILE A 147 -29.79 -3.47 -1.55
N LEU A 148 -29.99 -4.45 -0.65
CA LEU A 148 -31.07 -5.42 -0.77
C LEU A 148 -32.46 -4.81 -0.56
N ALA A 149 -32.55 -3.70 0.17
CA ALA A 149 -33.80 -2.95 0.26
C ALA A 149 -34.22 -2.30 -1.08
N ARG A 150 -33.27 -1.99 -1.97
CA ARG A 150 -33.52 -1.35 -3.27
C ARG A 150 -33.60 -2.35 -4.41
N MET A 151 -32.82 -3.42 -4.34
CA MET A 151 -32.72 -4.47 -5.33
C MET A 151 -32.42 -5.80 -4.64
N PRO A 152 -33.46 -6.57 -4.25
CA PRO A 152 -33.28 -7.85 -3.53
C PRO A 152 -32.45 -8.88 -4.31
N ASP A 153 -32.46 -8.82 -5.64
CA ASP A 153 -31.77 -9.65 -6.60
C ASP A 153 -30.54 -8.96 -7.21
N ALA A 154 -29.94 -8.00 -6.50
CA ALA A 154 -28.75 -7.27 -6.94
C ALA A 154 -27.61 -8.25 -7.32
N PRO A 155 -26.92 -8.02 -8.46
CA PRO A 155 -25.86 -8.92 -8.95
C PRO A 155 -24.56 -8.71 -8.15
N VAL A 156 -24.59 -9.05 -6.85
CA VAL A 156 -23.50 -8.78 -5.88
C VAL A 156 -22.22 -9.57 -6.13
N ASP A 157 -22.18 -10.41 -7.12
CA ASP A 157 -21.02 -11.18 -7.59
C ASP A 157 -20.50 -10.71 -8.97
N SER A 158 -20.96 -9.57 -9.46
CA SER A 158 -20.63 -9.02 -10.78
C SER A 158 -20.27 -7.55 -10.75
N TRP A 159 -19.33 -7.15 -11.62
CA TRP A 159 -19.04 -5.73 -11.86
C TRP A 159 -20.22 -4.93 -12.40
N ALA A 160 -21.31 -5.60 -12.84
CA ALA A 160 -22.57 -4.91 -13.18
C ALA A 160 -23.08 -4.00 -12.04
N MET A 161 -22.77 -4.33 -10.78
CA MET A 161 -23.07 -3.47 -9.63
C MET A 161 -22.53 -2.04 -9.78
N LEU A 162 -21.40 -1.88 -10.49
CA LEU A 162 -20.73 -0.58 -10.65
C LEU A 162 -20.76 -0.05 -12.09
N PHE A 163 -20.87 -0.94 -13.10
CA PHE A 163 -20.67 -0.54 -14.50
C PHE A 163 -21.91 -0.67 -15.38
N ASP A 164 -22.97 -1.35 -14.92
CA ASP A 164 -24.26 -1.38 -15.60
C ASP A 164 -25.10 -0.17 -15.16
N PRO A 165 -25.43 0.78 -16.07
CA PRO A 165 -26.18 1.98 -15.71
C PRO A 165 -27.58 1.69 -15.13
N ASP A 166 -28.25 0.60 -15.58
CA ASP A 166 -29.58 0.24 -15.09
C ASP A 166 -29.54 -0.30 -13.64
N VAL A 167 -28.42 -0.94 -13.27
CA VAL A 167 -28.14 -1.42 -11.91
C VAL A 167 -27.69 -0.26 -11.02
N VAL A 168 -26.68 0.50 -11.44
CA VAL A 168 -26.09 1.60 -10.65
C VAL A 168 -27.13 2.69 -10.33
N ALA A 169 -28.01 3.01 -11.28
CA ALA A 169 -29.07 3.98 -11.09
C ALA A 169 -29.98 3.67 -9.88
N ARG A 170 -30.15 2.38 -9.54
CA ARG A 170 -30.95 1.94 -8.37
C ARG A 170 -30.34 2.34 -7.03
N PHE A 171 -29.05 2.67 -7.02
CA PHE A 171 -28.27 2.95 -5.81
C PHE A 171 -27.80 4.41 -5.73
N ALA A 172 -28.15 5.24 -6.73
CA ALA A 172 -27.71 6.65 -6.79
C ALA A 172 -28.13 7.47 -5.57
N ASP A 173 -29.34 7.23 -5.03
CA ASP A 173 -29.88 7.92 -3.86
C ASP A 173 -29.13 7.59 -2.57
N CYS A 174 -28.70 6.33 -2.39
CA CYS A 174 -27.91 5.93 -1.22
C CYS A 174 -26.40 6.17 -1.39
N GLY A 175 -25.95 6.42 -2.62
CA GLY A 175 -24.58 6.85 -2.93
C GLY A 175 -23.67 5.75 -3.43
N VAL A 176 -23.18 5.96 -4.65
CA VAL A 176 -22.19 5.12 -5.32
C VAL A 176 -20.91 5.93 -5.49
N VAL A 177 -19.76 5.32 -5.18
CA VAL A 177 -18.46 5.99 -5.25
C VAL A 177 -17.41 5.11 -5.93
N PHE A 178 -16.53 5.75 -6.69
CA PHE A 178 -15.41 5.07 -7.34
C PHE A 178 -14.07 5.60 -6.80
N TYR A 179 -13.01 4.83 -7.00
CA TYR A 179 -11.66 5.34 -6.86
C TYR A 179 -11.39 6.42 -7.92
N ASP A 180 -10.64 7.45 -7.52
CA ASP A 180 -10.08 8.44 -8.44
C ASP A 180 -8.72 7.92 -8.96
N THR A 181 -8.76 6.78 -9.65
CA THR A 181 -7.55 6.09 -10.09
C THR A 181 -7.85 5.25 -11.34
N PRO A 182 -7.53 5.74 -12.56
CA PRO A 182 -7.81 5.01 -13.79
C PRO A 182 -7.06 3.69 -13.90
N ILE A 183 -5.91 3.56 -13.23
CA ILE A 183 -5.13 2.32 -13.18
C ILE A 183 -5.90 1.19 -12.49
N ALA A 184 -6.70 1.50 -11.48
CA ALA A 184 -7.53 0.52 -10.82
C ALA A 184 -8.87 0.31 -11.52
N VAL A 185 -9.53 1.35 -12.02
CA VAL A 185 -10.92 1.24 -12.50
C VAL A 185 -11.00 0.68 -13.92
N VAL A 186 -10.16 1.16 -14.86
CA VAL A 186 -10.26 0.80 -16.29
C VAL A 186 -10.12 -0.72 -16.55
N PRO A 187 -9.16 -1.45 -15.94
CA PRO A 187 -9.04 -2.89 -16.13
C PRO A 187 -10.31 -3.67 -15.76
N HIS A 188 -11.01 -3.23 -14.72
CA HIS A 188 -12.24 -3.90 -14.27
C HIS A 188 -13.44 -3.59 -15.17
N VAL A 189 -13.49 -2.40 -15.77
CA VAL A 189 -14.47 -2.10 -16.83
C VAL A 189 -14.24 -3.00 -18.03
N LEU A 190 -12.98 -3.19 -18.43
CA LEU A 190 -12.63 -4.09 -19.55
C LEU A 190 -13.00 -5.56 -19.23
N ALA A 191 -12.69 -6.03 -18.02
CA ALA A 191 -13.09 -7.36 -17.57
C ALA A 191 -14.60 -7.54 -17.61
N TRP A 192 -15.39 -6.56 -17.15
CA TRP A 192 -16.84 -6.58 -17.22
C TRP A 192 -17.37 -6.63 -18.66
N LEU A 193 -16.72 -5.91 -19.58
CA LEU A 193 -17.05 -5.93 -21.02
C LEU A 193 -16.57 -7.20 -21.74
N GLY A 194 -15.96 -8.17 -21.04
CA GLY A 194 -15.40 -9.38 -21.63
C GLY A 194 -14.17 -9.13 -22.50
N ARG A 195 -13.46 -8.03 -22.23
CA ARG A 195 -12.19 -7.68 -22.87
C ARG A 195 -11.00 -8.07 -21.99
N ASP A 196 -9.81 -8.15 -22.59
CA ASP A 196 -8.59 -8.32 -21.82
C ASP A 196 -8.41 -7.14 -20.87
N PRO A 197 -8.40 -7.33 -19.53
CA PRO A 197 -8.19 -6.25 -18.57
C PRO A 197 -6.83 -5.56 -18.75
N ASN A 198 -5.88 -6.24 -19.38
CA ASN A 198 -4.54 -5.71 -19.66
C ASN A 198 -4.38 -5.12 -21.07
N SER A 199 -5.46 -5.01 -21.85
CA SER A 199 -5.44 -4.42 -23.18
C SER A 199 -4.86 -3.01 -23.19
N GLU A 200 -4.02 -2.73 -24.19
CA GLU A 200 -3.51 -1.39 -24.50
C GLU A 200 -4.10 -0.87 -25.85
N ASP A 201 -5.13 -1.56 -26.36
CA ASP A 201 -5.85 -1.10 -27.55
C ASP A 201 -6.69 0.13 -27.20
N LEU A 202 -6.54 1.18 -27.99
CA LEU A 202 -7.32 2.42 -27.83
C LEU A 202 -8.82 2.21 -28.14
N ALA A 203 -9.18 1.20 -28.93
CA ALA A 203 -10.57 0.83 -29.15
C ALA A 203 -11.21 0.26 -27.86
N ASP A 204 -10.49 -0.59 -27.14
CA ASP A 204 -10.93 -1.10 -25.84
C ASP A 204 -11.02 0.03 -24.81
N LEU A 205 -10.05 0.96 -24.82
CA LEU A 205 -10.09 2.15 -23.95
C LEU A 205 -11.31 3.03 -24.25
N ALA A 206 -11.70 3.18 -25.53
CA ALA A 206 -12.90 3.92 -25.92
C ALA A 206 -14.19 3.23 -25.43
N LEU A 207 -14.26 1.90 -25.47
CA LEU A 207 -15.38 1.14 -24.89
C LEU A 207 -15.47 1.34 -23.38
N ALA A 208 -14.34 1.30 -22.68
CA ALA A 208 -14.30 1.59 -21.24
C ALA A 208 -14.74 3.03 -20.94
N GLU A 209 -14.35 4.03 -21.75
CA GLU A 209 -14.81 5.41 -21.60
C GLU A 209 -16.33 5.50 -21.76
N GLN A 210 -16.89 4.84 -22.76
CA GLN A 210 -18.33 4.83 -22.99
C GLN A 210 -19.09 4.25 -21.80
N ALA A 211 -18.65 3.12 -21.26
CA ALA A 211 -19.25 2.49 -20.09
C ALA A 211 -19.17 3.39 -18.84
N LEU A 212 -18.01 3.97 -18.58
CA LEU A 212 -17.82 4.90 -17.47
C LEU A 212 -18.69 6.16 -17.58
N ARG A 213 -18.82 6.74 -18.79
CA ARG A 213 -19.71 7.88 -19.03
C ARG A 213 -21.18 7.56 -18.76
N ALA A 214 -21.62 6.33 -19.08
CA ALA A 214 -22.99 5.90 -18.84
C ALA A 214 -23.35 5.86 -17.35
N VAL A 215 -22.41 5.51 -16.48
CA VAL A 215 -22.61 5.42 -15.02
C VAL A 215 -22.26 6.72 -14.29
N ARG A 216 -21.53 7.63 -14.92
CA ARG A 216 -21.07 8.90 -14.30
C ARG A 216 -22.19 9.71 -13.60
N PRO A 217 -23.41 9.85 -14.17
CA PRO A 217 -24.49 10.62 -13.55
C PRO A 217 -24.96 10.07 -12.20
N PHE A 218 -24.72 8.79 -11.93
CA PHE A 218 -25.16 8.08 -10.72
C PHE A 218 -24.11 8.08 -9.62
N LEU A 219 -22.88 8.53 -9.91
CA LEU A 219 -21.79 8.58 -8.94
C LEU A 219 -21.88 9.82 -8.07
N ARG A 220 -21.81 9.62 -6.76
CA ARG A 220 -21.83 10.71 -5.78
C ARG A 220 -20.54 11.49 -5.79
N TYR A 221 -19.38 10.77 -5.81
CA TYR A 221 -18.04 11.35 -5.93
C TYR A 221 -17.00 10.27 -6.31
N LEU A 222 -15.78 10.72 -6.61
CA LEU A 222 -14.58 9.88 -6.74
C LEU A 222 -13.63 10.21 -5.59
N SER A 223 -13.04 9.18 -4.94
CA SER A 223 -12.07 9.37 -3.86
C SER A 223 -11.32 8.07 -3.57
N ASN A 224 -10.05 8.17 -3.19
CA ASN A 224 -9.24 7.02 -2.78
C ASN A 224 -9.22 6.80 -1.25
N VAL A 225 -9.84 7.68 -0.46
CA VAL A 225 -9.72 7.68 1.00
C VAL A 225 -11.08 7.78 1.71
N ARG A 226 -11.95 8.66 1.25
CA ARG A 226 -13.16 9.08 1.98
C ARG A 226 -14.22 7.97 2.10
N GLN A 227 -14.34 7.10 1.10
CA GLN A 227 -15.40 6.10 0.98
C GLN A 227 -15.46 5.11 2.16
N PHE A 228 -14.34 4.85 2.85
CA PHE A 228 -14.32 3.89 3.97
C PHE A 228 -15.13 4.37 5.17
N ALA A 229 -14.98 5.66 5.49
CA ALA A 229 -15.76 6.28 6.57
C ALA A 229 -17.23 6.40 6.18
N ASP A 230 -17.49 6.78 4.93
CA ASP A 230 -18.86 6.96 4.42
C ASP A 230 -19.60 5.61 4.30
N LEU A 231 -18.94 4.50 3.90
CA LEU A 231 -19.51 3.15 3.97
C LEU A 231 -19.83 2.75 5.41
N ALA A 232 -18.90 2.95 6.33
CA ALA A 232 -19.06 2.55 7.73
C ALA A 232 -20.21 3.30 8.42
N SER A 233 -20.44 4.56 8.06
CA SER A 233 -21.52 5.41 8.62
C SER A 233 -22.86 5.30 7.86
N GLY A 234 -22.90 4.64 6.71
CA GLY A 234 -24.06 4.61 5.81
C GLY A 234 -24.21 5.86 4.94
N GLY A 235 -23.19 6.71 4.87
CA GLY A 235 -23.15 7.87 3.97
C GLY A 235 -23.07 7.49 2.50
N VAL A 236 -22.58 6.28 2.17
CA VAL A 236 -22.66 5.63 0.85
C VAL A 236 -23.02 4.15 1.03
N CYS A 237 -23.61 3.56 0.00
CA CYS A 237 -24.06 2.16 0.05
C CYS A 237 -23.24 1.22 -0.85
N LEU A 238 -22.49 1.78 -1.82
CA LEU A 238 -21.72 1.01 -2.79
C LEU A 238 -20.44 1.75 -3.15
N ALA A 239 -19.30 1.07 -3.09
CA ALA A 239 -18.01 1.66 -3.39
C ALA A 239 -17.09 0.70 -4.13
N PHE A 240 -16.43 1.16 -5.19
CA PHE A 240 -15.22 0.49 -5.67
C PHE A 240 -14.20 0.46 -4.52
N SER A 241 -13.63 -0.69 -4.22
CA SER A 241 -12.78 -0.88 -3.04
C SER A 241 -11.71 -1.92 -3.28
N ASP A 242 -10.66 -1.88 -2.49
CA ASP A 242 -9.83 -3.04 -2.20
C ASP A 242 -10.34 -3.78 -0.95
N ASN A 243 -9.85 -4.99 -0.77
CA ASN A 243 -10.28 -5.85 0.33
C ASN A 243 -9.96 -5.27 1.72
N GLY A 244 -8.76 -4.72 1.94
CA GLY A 244 -8.35 -4.20 3.24
C GLY A 244 -9.19 -3.00 3.66
N ASN A 245 -9.51 -2.12 2.73
CA ASN A 245 -10.36 -0.96 2.98
C ASN A 245 -11.81 -1.36 3.31
N ALA A 246 -12.35 -2.38 2.64
CA ALA A 246 -13.66 -2.93 2.97
C ALA A 246 -13.69 -3.55 4.38
N ILE A 247 -12.63 -4.28 4.75
CA ILE A 247 -12.48 -4.88 6.09
C ILE A 247 -12.37 -3.79 7.17
N GLN A 248 -11.62 -2.73 6.91
CA GLN A 248 -11.53 -1.58 7.83
C GLN A 248 -12.88 -0.86 7.96
N ALA A 249 -13.62 -0.66 6.86
CA ALA A 249 -14.97 -0.11 6.92
C ALA A 249 -15.92 -0.99 7.74
N ARG A 250 -15.87 -2.32 7.55
CA ARG A 250 -16.61 -3.32 8.33
C ARG A 250 -16.29 -3.23 9.84
N ALA A 251 -15.01 -3.14 10.18
CA ALA A 251 -14.57 -3.01 11.56
C ALA A 251 -15.07 -1.71 12.20
N ARG A 252 -14.97 -0.59 11.49
CA ARG A 252 -15.46 0.72 11.96
C ARG A 252 -16.98 0.73 12.15
N ALA A 253 -17.75 0.15 11.23
CA ALA A 253 -19.20 0.04 11.35
C ALA A 253 -19.61 -0.74 12.62
N ARG A 254 -18.95 -1.89 12.88
CA ARG A 254 -19.15 -2.68 14.09
C ARG A 254 -18.79 -1.91 15.36
N GLN A 255 -17.64 -1.23 15.37
CA GLN A 255 -17.17 -0.46 16.52
C GLN A 255 -18.09 0.71 16.85
N ALA A 256 -18.64 1.36 15.82
CA ALA A 256 -19.61 2.45 15.95
C ALA A 256 -21.04 1.97 16.30
N GLY A 257 -21.30 0.67 16.30
CA GLY A 257 -22.63 0.10 16.55
C GLY A 257 -23.67 0.47 15.48
N THR A 258 -23.22 0.72 14.23
CA THR A 258 -24.14 1.05 13.14
C THR A 258 -24.94 -0.20 12.72
N PRO A 259 -26.19 -0.04 12.21
CA PRO A 259 -27.03 -1.17 11.81
C PRO A 259 -26.61 -1.77 10.45
N TYR A 260 -25.43 -1.45 9.95
CA TYR A 260 -25.00 -1.78 8.60
C TYR A 260 -24.00 -2.94 8.57
N THR A 261 -24.24 -3.89 7.66
CA THR A 261 -23.32 -4.99 7.34
C THR A 261 -22.56 -4.63 6.06
N ILE A 262 -21.28 -4.31 6.19
CA ILE A 262 -20.41 -4.08 5.05
C ILE A 262 -19.89 -5.41 4.51
N VAL A 263 -20.18 -5.69 3.25
CA VAL A 263 -19.76 -6.89 2.51
C VAL A 263 -18.75 -6.47 1.45
N TYR A 264 -17.75 -7.31 1.22
CA TYR A 264 -16.83 -7.18 0.10
C TYR A 264 -17.12 -8.27 -0.93
N SER A 265 -17.02 -7.95 -2.20
CA SER A 265 -17.19 -8.89 -3.29
C SER A 265 -16.03 -8.79 -4.27
N VAL A 266 -15.46 -9.94 -4.63
CA VAL A 266 -14.60 -10.11 -5.80
C VAL A 266 -15.49 -10.61 -6.92
N PRO A 267 -15.70 -9.82 -8.00
CA PRO A 267 -16.60 -10.20 -9.08
C PRO A 267 -16.12 -11.39 -9.90
N ARG A 268 -17.10 -12.17 -10.42
CA ARG A 268 -16.86 -13.37 -11.23
C ARG A 268 -16.16 -13.11 -12.56
N GLU A 269 -16.24 -11.89 -13.08
CA GLU A 269 -15.52 -11.47 -14.29
C GLU A 269 -14.02 -11.32 -14.05
N GLY A 270 -13.57 -11.49 -12.81
CA GLY A 270 -12.19 -11.31 -12.39
C GLY A 270 -11.92 -9.93 -11.80
N ALA A 271 -10.83 -9.86 -11.05
CA ALA A 271 -10.39 -8.65 -10.40
C ALA A 271 -8.86 -8.55 -10.35
N GLN A 272 -8.36 -7.35 -10.17
CA GLN A 272 -6.92 -7.12 -10.06
C GLN A 272 -6.36 -7.71 -8.77
N LEU A 273 -5.29 -8.50 -8.91
CA LEU A 273 -4.41 -8.92 -7.82
C LEU A 273 -3.22 -7.97 -7.79
N TRP A 274 -3.05 -7.26 -6.69
CA TRP A 274 -1.96 -6.31 -6.54
C TRP A 274 -1.02 -6.71 -5.41
N PHE A 275 0.24 -6.31 -5.55
CA PHE A 275 1.30 -6.48 -4.56
C PHE A 275 1.98 -5.14 -4.33
N ASP A 276 2.14 -4.76 -3.06
CA ASP A 276 3.01 -3.66 -2.66
C ASP A 276 4.32 -4.20 -2.11
N MET A 277 5.42 -3.61 -2.54
CA MET A 277 6.77 -4.12 -2.34
C MET A 277 7.58 -3.14 -1.51
N MET A 278 8.28 -3.60 -0.48
CA MET A 278 9.31 -2.77 0.17
C MET A 278 10.57 -2.77 -0.69
N ALA A 279 11.06 -1.60 -1.05
CA ALA A 279 12.27 -1.41 -1.85
C ALA A 279 13.17 -0.33 -1.24
N VAL A 280 14.45 -0.34 -1.63
CA VAL A 280 15.46 0.63 -1.19
C VAL A 280 15.83 1.53 -2.37
N PRO A 281 15.65 2.86 -2.30
CA PRO A 281 16.11 3.79 -3.32
C PRO A 281 17.62 3.69 -3.58
N ALA A 282 18.03 3.96 -4.81
CA ALA A 282 19.44 3.93 -5.20
C ALA A 282 20.28 4.95 -4.38
N ASP A 283 19.68 6.10 -4.07
CA ASP A 283 20.24 7.23 -3.33
C ASP A 283 19.94 7.20 -1.82
N ALA A 284 19.42 6.08 -1.29
CA ALA A 284 19.07 5.95 0.12
C ALA A 284 20.23 6.36 1.03
N PRO A 285 20.06 7.33 1.95
CA PRO A 285 21.12 7.80 2.82
C PRO A 285 21.56 6.76 3.88
N HIS A 286 20.65 5.87 4.30
CA HIS A 286 20.91 4.87 5.35
C HIS A 286 20.54 3.44 4.91
N PRO A 287 21.16 2.87 3.85
CA PRO A 287 20.72 1.59 3.26
C PRO A 287 20.83 0.40 4.23
N GLY A 288 21.77 0.43 5.18
CA GLY A 288 21.87 -0.59 6.23
C GLY A 288 20.70 -0.56 7.22
N ASN A 289 20.18 0.64 7.57
CA ASN A 289 19.00 0.79 8.41
C ASN A 289 17.74 0.40 7.64
N ALA A 290 17.69 0.68 6.34
CA ALA A 290 16.62 0.23 5.44
C ALA A 290 16.47 -1.30 5.45
N LEU A 291 17.57 -2.04 5.22
CA LEU A 291 17.53 -3.51 5.23
C LEU A 291 17.15 -4.06 6.60
N ARG A 292 17.61 -3.42 7.68
CA ARG A 292 17.21 -3.82 9.05
C ARG A 292 15.70 -3.60 9.28
N PHE A 293 15.15 -2.47 8.81
CA PHE A 293 13.73 -2.20 8.88
C PHE A 293 12.91 -3.21 8.06
N ILE A 294 13.30 -3.45 6.80
CA ILE A 294 12.64 -4.45 5.95
C ILE A 294 12.68 -5.84 6.61
N ASN A 295 13.83 -6.27 7.12
CA ASN A 295 13.92 -7.57 7.78
C ASN A 295 13.05 -7.68 9.04
N TYR A 296 12.90 -6.59 9.81
CA TYR A 296 11.98 -6.51 10.94
C TYR A 296 10.52 -6.64 10.50
N MET A 297 10.11 -5.96 9.43
CA MET A 297 8.75 -6.04 8.89
C MET A 297 8.38 -7.47 8.44
N LEU A 298 9.39 -8.30 8.11
CA LEU A 298 9.23 -9.71 7.75
C LEU A 298 9.24 -10.67 8.95
N GLU A 299 9.29 -10.19 10.19
CA GLU A 299 9.11 -11.05 11.37
C GLU A 299 7.66 -11.52 11.45
N PRO A 300 7.40 -12.81 11.78
CA PRO A 300 6.03 -13.34 11.79
C PRO A 300 5.06 -12.56 12.68
N GLN A 301 5.51 -12.15 13.87
CA GLN A 301 4.68 -11.40 14.82
C GLN A 301 4.35 -10.00 14.31
N VAL A 302 5.31 -9.34 13.64
CA VAL A 302 5.14 -8.01 13.04
C VAL A 302 4.16 -8.10 11.87
N ALA A 303 4.39 -9.02 10.94
CA ALA A 303 3.52 -9.25 9.80
C ALA A 303 2.08 -9.58 10.23
N ALA A 304 1.90 -10.45 11.24
CA ALA A 304 0.59 -10.76 11.77
C ALA A 304 -0.08 -9.55 12.44
N SER A 305 0.68 -8.72 13.17
CA SER A 305 0.14 -7.51 13.80
C SER A 305 -0.36 -6.52 12.74
N ILE A 306 0.40 -6.34 11.67
CA ILE A 306 0.05 -5.46 10.54
C ILE A 306 -1.22 -5.97 9.84
N THR A 307 -1.30 -7.25 9.47
CA THR A 307 -2.52 -7.81 8.85
C THR A 307 -3.75 -7.65 9.75
N ARG A 308 -3.62 -7.85 11.07
CA ARG A 308 -4.74 -7.61 12.00
C ARG A 308 -5.20 -6.15 12.02
N ALA A 309 -4.26 -5.22 11.91
CA ALA A 309 -4.57 -3.80 11.97
C ALA A 309 -5.12 -3.25 10.65
N THR A 310 -4.63 -3.77 9.53
CA THR A 310 -4.89 -3.21 8.18
C THR A 310 -5.98 -3.95 7.42
N GLY A 311 -6.17 -5.25 7.69
CA GLY A 311 -7.03 -6.13 6.90
C GLY A 311 -6.41 -6.57 5.57
N PHE A 312 -5.21 -6.10 5.21
CA PHE A 312 -4.50 -6.58 4.01
C PHE A 312 -3.80 -7.91 4.25
N ALA A 313 -3.73 -8.72 3.23
CA ALA A 313 -3.06 -10.02 3.30
C ALA A 313 -1.53 -9.86 3.40
N THR A 314 -0.93 -10.67 4.25
CA THR A 314 0.53 -10.81 4.32
C THR A 314 1.03 -11.92 3.42
N ALA A 315 2.20 -11.70 2.84
CA ALA A 315 2.96 -12.76 2.16
C ALA A 315 3.73 -13.68 3.15
N ASN A 316 3.69 -13.38 4.46
CA ASN A 316 4.44 -14.08 5.50
C ASN A 316 3.68 -15.32 5.99
N VAL A 317 4.11 -16.53 5.58
CA VAL A 317 3.44 -17.79 5.91
C VAL A 317 3.33 -18.03 7.43
N PRO A 318 4.43 -18.01 8.22
CA PRO A 318 4.32 -18.16 9.65
C PRO A 318 3.56 -17.00 10.32
N GLY A 319 3.60 -15.80 9.76
CA GLY A 319 2.79 -14.66 10.21
C GLY A 319 1.29 -14.92 10.03
N ARG A 320 0.87 -15.45 8.87
CA ARG A 320 -0.53 -15.87 8.65
C ARG A 320 -0.98 -16.89 9.69
N ALA A 321 -0.13 -17.83 10.06
CA ALA A 321 -0.47 -18.84 11.09
C ALA A 321 -0.73 -18.24 12.48
N LEU A 322 -0.19 -17.04 12.78
CA LEU A 322 -0.40 -16.33 14.05
C LEU A 322 -1.69 -15.47 14.06
N LEU A 323 -2.41 -15.37 12.95
CA LEU A 323 -3.65 -14.61 12.89
C LEU A 323 -4.77 -15.33 13.69
N PRO A 324 -5.73 -14.58 14.27
CA PRO A 324 -6.96 -15.17 14.76
C PRO A 324 -7.66 -15.99 13.67
N GLN A 325 -8.28 -17.11 14.03
CA GLN A 325 -8.91 -18.01 13.08
C GLN A 325 -9.89 -17.27 12.14
N ALA A 326 -10.73 -16.40 12.70
CA ALA A 326 -11.71 -15.63 11.92
C ALA A 326 -11.08 -14.77 10.82
N LEU A 327 -9.85 -14.25 11.02
CA LEU A 327 -9.16 -13.45 9.99
C LEU A 327 -8.36 -14.35 9.04
N ARG A 328 -7.78 -15.43 9.53
CA ARG A 328 -7.04 -16.39 8.72
C ARG A 328 -7.94 -17.10 7.71
N ASP A 329 -9.20 -17.34 8.09
CA ASP A 329 -10.22 -18.02 7.30
C ASP A 329 -11.16 -17.02 6.58
N ASP A 330 -10.92 -15.70 6.71
CA ASP A 330 -11.66 -14.67 5.99
C ASP A 330 -11.26 -14.68 4.51
N LEU A 331 -12.20 -15.10 3.66
CA LEU A 331 -12.01 -15.23 2.21
C LEU A 331 -11.85 -13.87 1.51
N ASP A 332 -12.25 -12.78 2.14
CA ASP A 332 -12.01 -11.42 1.65
C ASP A 332 -10.53 -11.03 1.81
N VAL A 333 -9.84 -11.61 2.80
CA VAL A 333 -8.39 -11.39 3.03
C VAL A 333 -7.55 -12.38 2.24
N PHE A 334 -7.93 -13.66 2.28
CA PHE A 334 -7.22 -14.77 1.65
C PHE A 334 -8.17 -15.52 0.71
N PRO A 335 -8.35 -15.02 -0.53
CA PRO A 335 -9.27 -15.61 -1.49
C PRO A 335 -8.99 -17.10 -1.73
N PRO A 336 -10.03 -17.92 -1.93
CA PRO A 336 -9.88 -19.33 -2.22
C PRO A 336 -9.33 -19.56 -3.65
N PRO A 337 -8.81 -20.76 -3.95
CA PRO A 337 -8.14 -21.04 -5.23
C PRO A 337 -8.99 -20.77 -6.48
N ASP A 338 -10.29 -20.98 -6.42
CA ASP A 338 -11.22 -20.70 -7.52
C ASP A 338 -11.32 -19.19 -7.79
N VAL A 339 -11.40 -18.33 -6.77
CA VAL A 339 -11.34 -16.88 -6.92
C VAL A 339 -9.96 -16.47 -7.44
N MET A 340 -8.87 -17.00 -6.85
CA MET A 340 -7.51 -16.71 -7.28
C MET A 340 -7.26 -16.99 -8.77
N ALA A 341 -7.92 -17.99 -9.33
CA ALA A 341 -7.79 -18.36 -10.75
C ALA A 341 -8.37 -17.31 -11.72
N HIS A 342 -9.26 -16.44 -11.26
CA HIS A 342 -9.87 -15.37 -12.05
C HIS A 342 -9.23 -14.00 -11.81
N LEU A 343 -8.23 -13.93 -10.91
CA LEU A 343 -7.51 -12.69 -10.68
C LEU A 343 -6.48 -12.43 -11.78
N PHE A 344 -6.35 -11.16 -12.15
CA PHE A 344 -5.38 -10.72 -13.14
C PHE A 344 -4.35 -9.76 -12.54
N PRO A 345 -3.09 -9.79 -13.02
CA PRO A 345 -2.07 -8.83 -12.60
C PRO A 345 -2.32 -7.46 -13.23
N ASP A 346 -1.61 -6.44 -12.75
CA ASP A 346 -1.54 -5.13 -13.39
C ASP A 346 -0.11 -4.88 -13.91
N PRO A 347 0.23 -5.38 -15.09
CA PRO A 347 1.54 -5.14 -15.68
C PRO A 347 1.70 -3.67 -16.08
N MET A 348 2.93 -3.20 -16.07
CA MET A 348 3.25 -1.87 -16.55
C MET A 348 2.82 -1.71 -18.01
N LYS A 349 2.14 -0.61 -18.32
CA LYS A 349 1.66 -0.25 -19.66
C LYS A 349 2.65 0.69 -20.36
N HIS A 350 2.59 0.73 -21.69
CA HIS A 350 3.37 1.68 -22.48
C HIS A 350 2.97 3.14 -22.20
N ASP A 351 3.94 4.04 -22.19
CA ASP A 351 3.73 5.46 -21.88
C ASP A 351 2.68 6.13 -22.78
N ALA A 352 2.59 5.71 -24.04
CA ALA A 352 1.58 6.23 -24.98
C ALA A 352 0.16 5.90 -24.50
N TYR A 353 -0.09 4.65 -24.12
CA TYR A 353 -1.38 4.23 -23.58
C TYR A 353 -1.68 4.90 -22.24
N LEU A 354 -0.69 5.02 -21.36
CA LEU A 354 -0.87 5.68 -20.06
C LEU A 354 -1.34 7.13 -20.22
N ARG A 355 -0.78 7.86 -21.18
CA ARG A 355 -1.20 9.24 -21.50
C ARG A 355 -2.64 9.30 -22.01
N GLU A 356 -3.05 8.40 -22.91
CA GLU A 356 -4.42 8.36 -23.42
C GLU A 356 -5.41 7.96 -22.34
N ARG A 357 -5.08 6.97 -21.50
CA ARG A 357 -5.89 6.57 -20.35
C ARG A 357 -6.08 7.72 -19.36
N LEU A 358 -5.04 8.51 -19.09
CA LEU A 358 -5.15 9.68 -18.21
C LEU A 358 -6.03 10.79 -18.83
N ARG A 359 -5.90 11.04 -20.15
CA ARG A 359 -6.77 11.99 -20.86
C ARG A 359 -8.24 11.56 -20.81
N MET A 360 -8.50 10.29 -21.07
CA MET A 360 -9.84 9.69 -20.96
C MET A 360 -10.39 9.87 -19.55
N TRP A 361 -9.60 9.58 -18.51
CA TRP A 361 -10.01 9.73 -17.12
C TRP A 361 -10.33 11.19 -16.78
N THR A 362 -9.55 12.14 -17.26
CA THR A 362 -9.83 13.57 -17.09
C THR A 362 -11.19 13.94 -17.70
N ARG A 363 -11.50 13.47 -18.92
CA ARG A 363 -12.83 13.68 -19.54
C ARG A 363 -13.96 13.05 -18.71
N PHE A 364 -13.75 11.83 -18.21
CA PHE A 364 -14.72 11.16 -17.34
C PHE A 364 -14.98 11.95 -16.06
N MET A 365 -13.94 12.47 -15.40
CA MET A 365 -14.08 13.26 -14.16
C MET A 365 -14.82 14.58 -14.41
N THR A 366 -14.48 15.28 -15.49
CA THR A 366 -15.01 16.62 -15.79
C THR A 366 -16.38 16.58 -16.48
N GLY A 367 -16.81 15.43 -17.00
CA GLY A 367 -18.09 15.28 -17.70
C GLY A 367 -18.08 15.80 -19.14
N TYR A 368 -16.90 16.08 -19.75
CA TYR A 368 -16.74 16.56 -21.13
C TYR A 368 -16.34 15.46 -22.10
#